data_6e855fb053c16df3813c99fbb55399a8
#
_entry.id   6e855fb053c16df3813c99fbb55399a8
#
_cell.length_a   1.000
_cell.length_b   1.000
_cell.length_c   1.000
_cell.angle_alpha   90.00
_cell.angle_beta   90.00
_cell.angle_gamma   90.00
#
_symmetry.space_group_name_H-M   'P 1'
#
loop_
_entity.id
_entity.type
_entity.pdbx_description
1 polymer ?
#
loop_
_entity_poly.entity_id
_entity_poly.type
_entity_poly.pdbx_seq_one_letter_code
_entity_poly.pdbx_strand_id
1 'polypeptide(L)'
;IEKIQQTTWSEILANLKQDAEVHVQLPKFEIENKFNLAETLISLGVEKVFQREDAELDNIFDIKLAHDPKVWIEKIIQQTKISVDERGTEAASVSIEEIGATSPGPGEDPKIIYFHADHPFMFVIGEKTSGTILFEGVVARP
;
A
#
# COMPACT_ATOMS: atom_id res chain seq x y z
N ILE A 1 -7.62 12.48 9.20
CA ILE A 1 -6.25 12.27 8.71
C ILE A 1 -5.23 12.57 9.82
N GLU A 2 -5.30 13.71 10.53
CA GLU A 2 -4.34 14.05 11.59
C GLU A 2 -4.22 12.99 12.71
N LYS A 3 -5.31 12.32 13.09
CA LYS A 3 -5.26 11.24 14.10
C LYS A 3 -4.54 9.98 13.62
N ILE A 4 -4.57 9.70 12.32
CA ILE A 4 -3.91 8.51 11.72
C ILE A 4 -2.40 8.71 11.70
N GLN A 5 -1.90 9.93 11.54
CA GLN A 5 -0.47 10.24 11.56
C GLN A 5 0.23 9.96 12.91
N GLN A 6 -0.54 9.83 13.99
CA GLN A 6 -0.03 9.54 15.33
C GLN A 6 -0.13 8.06 15.73
N THR A 7 -0.83 7.24 14.92
CA THR A 7 -1.05 5.82 15.21
C THR A 7 -0.20 4.98 14.27
N THR A 8 0.60 4.11 14.81
CA THR A 8 1.44 3.21 14.00
C THR A 8 0.59 2.11 13.36
N TRP A 9 1.04 1.60 12.22
CA TRP A 9 0.40 0.46 11.54
C TRP A 9 0.25 -0.76 12.46
N SER A 10 1.27 -1.03 13.27
CA SER A 10 1.24 -2.13 14.24
C SER A 10 0.13 -1.97 15.29
N GLU A 11 -0.11 -0.75 15.75
CA GLU A 11 -1.20 -0.47 16.70
C GLU A 11 -2.56 -0.64 16.04
N ILE A 12 -2.72 -0.26 14.76
CA ILE A 12 -3.95 -0.49 14.01
C ILE A 12 -4.23 -1.98 13.93
N LEU A 13 -3.25 -2.79 13.50
CA LEU A 13 -3.39 -4.24 13.39
C LEU A 13 -3.71 -4.89 14.75
N ALA A 14 -3.06 -4.47 15.83
CA ALA A 14 -3.29 -5.00 17.17
C ALA A 14 -4.71 -4.71 17.71
N ASN A 15 -5.36 -3.67 17.22
CA ASN A 15 -6.71 -3.27 17.61
C ASN A 15 -7.82 -3.85 16.72
N LEU A 16 -7.49 -4.57 15.64
CA LEU A 16 -8.49 -5.26 14.84
C LEU A 16 -9.15 -6.38 15.64
N LYS A 17 -10.48 -6.39 15.66
CA LYS A 17 -11.30 -7.38 16.38
C LYS A 17 -12.26 -8.05 15.40
N GLN A 18 -12.63 -9.29 15.72
CA GLN A 18 -13.63 -10.07 14.99
C GLN A 18 -14.84 -10.32 15.90
N ASP A 19 -15.38 -9.25 16.49
CA ASP A 19 -16.46 -9.32 17.47
C ASP A 19 -17.79 -8.71 16.93
N ALA A 20 -17.84 -8.44 15.63
CA ALA A 20 -19.02 -7.87 14.98
C ALA A 20 -19.11 -8.32 13.51
N GLU A 21 -20.34 -8.34 12.99
CA GLU A 21 -20.62 -8.43 11.57
C GLU A 21 -20.53 -7.01 10.97
N VAL A 22 -19.64 -6.82 9.98
CA VAL A 22 -19.44 -5.51 9.38
C VAL A 22 -19.94 -5.51 7.95
N HIS A 23 -20.96 -4.68 7.68
CA HIS A 23 -21.48 -4.41 6.33
C HIS A 23 -20.69 -3.25 5.72
N VAL A 24 -19.85 -3.55 4.75
CA VAL A 24 -18.96 -2.55 4.13
C VAL A 24 -19.50 -2.12 2.77
N GLN A 25 -19.65 -0.80 2.57
CA GLN A 25 -19.95 -0.19 1.29
C GLN A 25 -18.76 0.69 0.86
N LEU A 26 -18.03 0.24 -0.16
CA LEU A 26 -16.94 0.98 -0.77
C LEU A 26 -17.36 1.47 -2.15
N PRO A 27 -17.00 2.70 -2.55
CA PRO A 27 -17.18 3.14 -3.94
C PRO A 27 -16.22 2.37 -4.85
N LYS A 28 -16.59 2.27 -6.13
CA LYS A 28 -15.62 1.88 -7.15
C LYS A 28 -14.66 3.04 -7.37
N PHE A 29 -13.39 2.75 -7.47
CA PHE A 29 -12.40 3.76 -7.82
C PHE A 29 -11.23 3.18 -8.60
N GLU A 30 -10.63 4.02 -9.40
CA GLU A 30 -9.36 3.75 -10.05
C GLU A 30 -8.40 4.90 -9.76
N ILE A 31 -7.21 4.57 -9.31
CA ILE A 31 -6.14 5.53 -9.03
C ILE A 31 -4.90 5.09 -9.79
N GLU A 32 -4.36 5.98 -10.58
CA GLU A 32 -3.07 5.80 -11.24
C GLU A 32 -2.16 6.96 -10.88
N ASN A 33 -0.95 6.63 -10.43
CA ASN A 33 0.06 7.61 -10.05
C ASN A 33 1.39 7.26 -10.72
N LYS A 34 2.15 8.30 -11.02
CA LYS A 34 3.51 8.19 -11.54
C LYS A 34 4.40 9.19 -10.80
N PHE A 35 5.39 8.66 -10.09
CA PHE A 35 6.32 9.43 -9.27
C PHE A 35 7.74 9.32 -9.82
N ASN A 36 8.47 10.42 -9.79
CA ASN A 36 9.93 10.39 -9.85
C ASN A 36 10.46 10.36 -8.41
N LEU A 37 11.06 9.25 -8.02
CA LEU A 37 11.50 9.02 -6.66
C LEU A 37 12.90 9.58 -6.35
N ALA A 38 13.61 10.13 -7.33
CA ALA A 38 15.00 10.58 -7.14
C ALA A 38 15.12 11.61 -6.02
N GLU A 39 14.31 12.66 -6.02
CA GLU A 39 14.33 13.70 -4.98
C GLU A 39 13.99 13.16 -3.59
N THR A 40 12.99 12.28 -3.52
CA THR A 40 12.59 11.62 -2.27
C THR A 40 13.71 10.76 -1.71
N LEU A 41 14.37 9.96 -2.55
CA LEU A 41 15.49 9.12 -2.14
C LEU A 41 16.69 9.95 -1.69
N ILE A 42 16.99 11.05 -2.38
CA ILE A 42 18.04 11.99 -1.98
C ILE A 42 17.72 12.57 -0.59
N SER A 43 16.48 12.98 -0.34
CA SER A 43 16.07 13.51 0.98
C SER A 43 16.17 12.47 2.10
N LEU A 44 16.11 11.17 1.76
CA LEU A 44 16.31 10.04 2.67
C LEU A 44 17.78 9.61 2.80
N GLY A 45 18.73 10.35 2.18
CA GLY A 45 20.16 10.10 2.28
C GLY A 45 20.73 9.19 1.20
N VAL A 46 19.93 8.80 0.19
CA VAL A 46 20.41 8.02 -0.96
C VAL A 46 20.88 9.00 -2.04
N GLU A 47 22.09 9.53 -1.93
CA GLU A 47 22.59 10.61 -2.79
C GLU A 47 23.54 10.13 -3.88
N LYS A 48 24.56 9.34 -3.52
CA LYS A 48 25.68 8.98 -4.39
C LYS A 48 25.28 8.36 -5.72
N VAL A 49 24.26 7.50 -5.73
CA VAL A 49 23.82 6.79 -6.94
C VAL A 49 23.32 7.71 -8.05
N PHE A 50 22.91 8.95 -7.70
CA PHE A 50 22.43 9.97 -8.62
C PHE A 50 23.53 10.91 -9.11
N GLN A 51 24.74 10.83 -8.54
CA GLN A 51 25.87 11.70 -8.88
C GLN A 51 26.86 10.92 -9.76
N ARG A 52 27.05 11.37 -10.98
CA ARG A 52 27.90 10.70 -11.98
C ARG A 52 29.30 10.37 -11.46
N GLU A 53 29.89 11.28 -10.69
CA GLU A 53 31.27 11.11 -10.21
C GLU A 53 31.37 10.19 -9.00
N ASP A 54 30.30 10.08 -8.19
CA ASP A 54 30.29 9.39 -6.90
C ASP A 54 29.49 8.08 -6.91
N ALA A 55 28.79 7.76 -8.01
CA ALA A 55 28.02 6.54 -8.14
C ALA A 55 28.92 5.31 -8.18
N GLU A 56 28.71 4.38 -7.25
CA GLU A 56 29.45 3.11 -7.12
C GLU A 56 28.53 1.94 -7.56
N LEU A 57 28.20 1.88 -8.87
CA LEU A 57 27.31 0.87 -9.45
C LEU A 57 28.05 -0.23 -10.21
N ASP A 58 29.37 -0.32 -10.05
CA ASP A 58 30.28 -1.19 -10.79
C ASP A 58 29.96 -2.69 -10.61
N ASN A 59 29.35 -3.05 -9.48
CA ASN A 59 28.95 -4.43 -9.20
C ASN A 59 27.64 -4.86 -9.89
N ILE A 60 26.89 -3.90 -10.46
CA ILE A 60 25.60 -4.14 -11.11
C ILE A 60 25.75 -4.22 -12.62
N PHE A 61 26.76 -3.51 -13.19
CA PHE A 61 26.97 -3.41 -14.62
C PHE A 61 28.38 -3.89 -15.00
N ASP A 62 28.49 -4.60 -16.11
CA ASP A 62 29.81 -4.90 -16.69
C ASP A 62 30.37 -3.68 -17.47
N ILE A 63 31.06 -2.82 -16.73
CA ILE A 63 31.60 -1.54 -17.23
C ILE A 63 32.63 -1.70 -18.30
N LYS A 64 33.24 -2.89 -18.45
CA LYS A 64 34.27 -3.16 -19.46
C LYS A 64 33.77 -3.06 -20.91
N LEU A 65 32.43 -3.13 -21.07
CA LEU A 65 31.77 -3.01 -22.37
C LEU A 65 31.31 -1.58 -22.68
N ALA A 66 31.41 -0.64 -21.73
CA ALA A 66 30.97 0.74 -21.92
C ALA A 66 32.09 1.65 -22.42
N HIS A 67 31.78 2.55 -23.35
CA HIS A 67 32.71 3.59 -23.80
C HIS A 67 33.00 4.63 -22.70
N ASP A 68 32.07 4.87 -21.81
CA ASP A 68 32.20 5.66 -20.59
C ASP A 68 32.03 4.73 -19.37
N PRO A 69 33.08 4.53 -18.57
CA PRO A 69 33.04 3.58 -17.46
C PRO A 69 32.20 4.06 -16.25
N LYS A 70 31.60 5.23 -16.33
CA LYS A 70 30.76 5.75 -15.22
C LYS A 70 29.28 5.55 -15.49
N VAL A 71 28.63 4.87 -14.56
CA VAL A 71 27.19 4.61 -14.58
C VAL A 71 26.56 5.21 -13.33
N TRP A 72 25.50 5.96 -13.50
CA TRP A 72 24.70 6.57 -12.43
C TRP A 72 23.22 6.45 -12.74
N ILE A 73 22.36 6.67 -11.74
CA ILE A 73 20.92 6.69 -11.92
C ILE A 73 20.48 8.12 -12.19
N GLU A 74 19.96 8.38 -13.38
CA GLU A 74 19.44 9.70 -13.73
C GLU A 74 18.06 9.95 -13.11
N LYS A 75 17.21 8.92 -13.12
CA LYS A 75 15.85 8.99 -12.56
C LYS A 75 15.33 7.62 -12.17
N ILE A 76 14.44 7.59 -11.21
CA ILE A 76 13.68 6.39 -10.81
C ILE A 76 12.20 6.72 -10.95
N ILE A 77 11.52 6.02 -11.86
CA ILE A 77 10.08 6.21 -12.08
C ILE A 77 9.35 5.04 -11.44
N GLN A 78 8.45 5.36 -10.52
CA GLN A 78 7.47 4.42 -9.98
C GLN A 78 6.11 4.73 -10.58
N GLN A 79 5.47 3.74 -11.16
CA GLN A 79 4.10 3.82 -11.63
C GLN A 79 3.26 2.83 -10.84
N THR A 80 2.16 3.31 -10.28
CA THR A 80 1.25 2.52 -9.44
C THR A 80 -0.16 2.70 -9.98
N LYS A 81 -0.86 1.58 -10.14
CA LYS A 81 -2.27 1.56 -10.48
C LYS A 81 -3.02 0.67 -9.50
N ILE A 82 -4.16 1.14 -9.02
CA ILE A 82 -5.11 0.37 -8.24
C ILE A 82 -6.50 0.56 -8.81
N SER A 83 -7.22 -0.54 -8.99
CA SER A 83 -8.61 -0.55 -9.42
C SER A 83 -9.43 -1.39 -8.46
N VAL A 84 -10.52 -0.85 -7.97
CA VAL A 84 -11.45 -1.51 -7.02
C VAL A 84 -12.85 -1.50 -7.61
N ASP A 85 -13.39 -2.69 -7.84
CA ASP A 85 -14.75 -2.91 -8.33
C ASP A 85 -15.44 -4.05 -7.56
N GLU A 86 -16.64 -4.47 -7.98
CA GLU A 86 -17.39 -5.54 -7.31
C GLU A 86 -16.77 -6.93 -7.47
N ARG A 87 -15.84 -7.12 -8.39
CA ARG A 87 -15.12 -8.38 -8.61
C ARG A 87 -13.91 -8.49 -7.70
N GLY A 88 -13.56 -7.41 -7.02
CA GLY A 88 -12.44 -7.31 -6.11
C GLY A 88 -11.41 -6.27 -6.53
N THR A 89 -10.22 -6.37 -5.99
CA THR A 89 -9.08 -5.51 -6.37
C THR A 89 -8.25 -6.26 -7.40
N GLU A 90 -8.03 -5.69 -8.57
CA GLU A 90 -7.14 -6.26 -9.60
C GLU A 90 -5.67 -6.14 -9.18
N ALA A 91 -5.30 -6.79 -8.10
CA ALA A 91 -3.90 -6.97 -7.71
C ALA A 91 -3.64 -8.38 -7.17
N ALA A 92 -4.68 -9.14 -6.88
CA ALA A 92 -4.61 -10.56 -6.56
C ALA A 92 -6.01 -11.17 -6.64
N SER A 93 -6.14 -12.36 -7.21
CA SER A 93 -7.28 -13.22 -7.00
C SER A 93 -7.33 -13.62 -5.51
N VAL A 94 -7.95 -12.80 -4.70
CA VAL A 94 -8.25 -13.17 -3.33
C VAL A 94 -9.45 -14.10 -3.40
N SER A 95 -9.22 -15.39 -3.16
CA SER A 95 -10.27 -16.29 -2.73
C SER A 95 -10.94 -15.64 -1.53
N ILE A 96 -12.21 -15.28 -1.66
CA ILE A 96 -13.05 -14.96 -0.51
C ILE A 96 -13.18 -16.29 0.24
N GLU A 97 -12.31 -16.53 1.20
CA GLU A 97 -12.61 -17.51 2.23
C GLU A 97 -13.83 -16.93 2.95
N GLU A 98 -14.99 -17.56 2.78
CA GLU A 98 -16.07 -17.42 3.74
C GLU A 98 -15.48 -17.77 5.10
N ILE A 99 -15.13 -16.75 5.87
CA ILE A 99 -14.82 -16.94 7.29
C ILE A 99 -16.14 -17.38 7.87
N GLY A 100 -16.28 -18.68 8.09
CA GLY A 100 -17.45 -19.25 8.72
C GLY A 100 -17.68 -18.51 10.03
N ALA A 101 -18.76 -17.75 10.10
CA ALA A 101 -19.22 -17.17 11.35
C ALA A 101 -19.41 -18.32 12.31
N THR A 102 -18.62 -18.37 13.37
CA THR A 102 -18.95 -19.20 14.54
C THR A 102 -20.32 -18.72 14.99
N SER A 103 -21.33 -19.58 14.85
CA SER A 103 -22.68 -19.25 15.32
C SER A 103 -22.61 -18.65 16.72
N PRO A 104 -23.18 -17.48 16.96
CA PRO A 104 -23.33 -16.97 18.32
C PRO A 104 -24.00 -18.05 19.16
N GLY A 105 -23.56 -18.20 20.39
CA GLY A 105 -24.25 -19.08 21.33
C GLY A 105 -25.71 -18.67 21.49
N PRO A 106 -26.60 -19.55 21.95
CA PRO A 106 -28.02 -19.22 22.06
C PRO A 106 -28.19 -18.06 23.06
N GLY A 107 -28.46 -16.85 22.52
CA GLY A 107 -28.89 -15.71 23.32
C GLY A 107 -28.27 -14.34 23.01
N GLU A 108 -27.29 -14.22 22.12
CA GLU A 108 -26.75 -12.90 21.76
C GLU A 108 -26.89 -12.67 20.25
N ASP A 109 -27.63 -11.65 19.87
CA ASP A 109 -27.65 -11.17 18.49
C ASP A 109 -26.28 -10.62 18.11
N PRO A 110 -25.75 -10.93 16.91
CA PRO A 110 -24.47 -10.41 16.48
C PRO A 110 -24.52 -8.88 16.40
N LYS A 111 -23.48 -8.24 16.91
CA LYS A 111 -23.31 -6.80 16.76
C LYS A 111 -23.09 -6.46 15.29
N ILE A 112 -24.02 -5.72 14.68
CA ILE A 112 -23.92 -5.29 13.28
C ILE A 112 -23.36 -3.87 13.23
N ILE A 113 -22.34 -3.66 12.39
CA ILE A 113 -21.73 -2.36 12.13
C ILE A 113 -21.84 -2.07 10.63
N TYR A 114 -22.32 -0.88 10.29
CA TYR A 114 -22.36 -0.39 8.92
C TYR A 114 -21.19 0.56 8.70
N PHE A 115 -20.36 0.26 7.71
CA PHE A 115 -19.24 1.11 7.29
C PHE A 115 -19.49 1.59 5.86
N HIS A 116 -19.81 2.88 5.72
CA HIS A 116 -20.05 3.51 4.43
C HIS A 116 -18.88 4.45 4.12
N ALA A 117 -18.12 4.15 3.07
CA ALA A 117 -16.99 4.98 2.62
C ALA A 117 -17.47 6.07 1.64
N ASP A 118 -18.44 6.89 2.08
CA ASP A 118 -19.05 8.01 1.35
C ASP A 118 -18.39 9.38 1.65
N HIS A 119 -17.32 9.36 2.42
CA HIS A 119 -16.47 10.50 2.77
C HIS A 119 -15.03 10.23 2.34
N PRO A 120 -14.15 11.24 2.27
CA PRO A 120 -12.73 11.00 2.04
C PRO A 120 -12.16 9.97 3.00
N PHE A 121 -11.56 8.92 2.48
CA PHE A 121 -10.98 7.84 3.28
C PHE A 121 -9.57 7.48 2.85
N MET A 122 -8.82 6.94 3.79
CA MET A 122 -7.53 6.31 3.55
C MET A 122 -7.71 4.81 3.45
N PHE A 123 -6.97 4.16 2.56
CA PHE A 123 -6.90 2.72 2.49
C PHE A 123 -5.44 2.26 2.62
N VAL A 124 -5.27 1.06 3.13
CA VAL A 124 -3.98 0.36 3.20
C VAL A 124 -4.20 -1.08 2.74
N ILE A 125 -3.35 -1.54 1.85
CA ILE A 125 -3.25 -2.95 1.46
C ILE A 125 -1.96 -3.48 2.06
N GLY A 126 -2.09 -4.43 2.99
CA GLY A 126 -0.97 -5.04 3.70
C GLY A 126 -0.95 -6.55 3.55
N GLU A 127 0.22 -7.14 3.66
CA GLU A 127 0.38 -8.58 3.77
C GLU A 127 0.06 -9.00 5.21
N LYS A 128 -0.87 -9.96 5.37
CA LYS A 128 -1.46 -10.30 6.68
C LYS A 128 -0.46 -10.94 7.64
N THR A 129 0.47 -11.73 7.14
CA THR A 129 1.40 -12.50 7.98
C THR A 129 2.53 -11.64 8.51
N SER A 130 3.15 -10.85 7.65
CA SER A 130 4.28 -9.97 8.01
C SER A 130 3.85 -8.59 8.50
N GLY A 131 2.61 -8.19 8.19
CA GLY A 131 2.14 -6.83 8.43
C GLY A 131 2.76 -5.80 7.48
N THR A 132 3.43 -6.23 6.40
CA THR A 132 4.06 -5.32 5.45
C THR A 132 3.02 -4.55 4.65
N ILE A 133 3.14 -3.24 4.61
CA ILE A 133 2.31 -2.38 3.75
C ILE A 133 2.79 -2.53 2.30
N LEU A 134 1.89 -2.91 1.41
CA LEU A 134 2.14 -3.04 -0.03
C LEU A 134 1.67 -1.80 -0.79
N PHE A 135 0.50 -1.28 -0.43
CA PHE A 135 -0.07 -0.07 -1.00
C PHE A 135 -0.76 0.75 0.08
N GLU A 136 -0.67 2.04 -0.05
CA GLU A 136 -1.47 2.99 0.73
C GLU A 136 -1.93 4.15 -0.15
N GLY A 137 -3.09 4.71 0.17
CA GLY A 137 -3.62 5.82 -0.60
C GLY A 137 -4.79 6.51 0.06
N VAL A 138 -5.19 7.63 -0.53
CA VAL A 138 -6.34 8.43 -0.10
C VAL A 138 -7.30 8.59 -1.26
N VAL A 139 -8.57 8.24 -1.04
CA VAL A 139 -9.68 8.56 -1.92
C VAL A 139 -10.31 9.84 -1.40
N ALA A 140 -10.04 10.95 -2.07
CA ALA A 140 -10.49 12.27 -1.61
C ALA A 140 -11.93 12.60 -2.04
N ARG A 141 -12.45 11.90 -3.05
CA ARG A 141 -13.82 12.02 -3.55
C ARG A 141 -14.32 10.62 -3.88
N PRO A 142 -14.92 9.94 -2.93
CA PRO A 142 -15.52 8.64 -3.13
C PRO A 142 -16.79 8.69 -3.98
#